data_f02716073801af4b1819e196ba5a61b8
#
_entry.id   f02716073801af4b1819e196ba5a61b8
#
_cell.length_a   1.000
_cell.length_b   1.000
_cell.length_c   1.000
_cell.angle_alpha   90.00
_cell.angle_beta   90.00
_cell.angle_gamma   90.00
#
_symmetry.space_group_name_H-M   'P 1'
#
loop_
_entity.id
_entity.type
_entity.pdbx_description
1 polymer ?
#
loop_
_entity_poly.entity_id
_entity_poly.type
_entity_poly.pdbx_seq_one_letter_code
_entity_poly.pdbx_strand_id
1 'polypeptide(L)'
;MIAAALCCGSSAAWAEKADRDKPMNIESDRLDHDELKQVSIFTGRVVATKGTLILRGAQLEVKQDPDGYQFGVLTPAAGERAFYRQKREGLDEWMEGEGERIEYDGKADRITLIQRAELRRYRGTTLNDEMQGQRIVYENLTDQFTVDGKASPQAGKTSGRVRAVLTPRKREAAP
;
A
#
# COMPACT_ATOMS: atom_id res chain seq x y z
N MET A 1 -57.08 17.26 3.43
CA MET A 1 -56.19 16.20 2.96
C MET A 1 -54.81 16.81 2.72
N ILE A 2 -53.89 16.60 3.65
CA ILE A 2 -52.54 17.14 3.57
C ILE A 2 -51.62 15.92 3.22
N ALA A 3 -51.08 15.93 2.00
CA ALA A 3 -50.11 14.92 1.55
C ALA A 3 -48.75 15.31 2.06
N ALA A 4 -48.20 14.54 3.00
CA ALA A 4 -46.85 14.67 3.46
C ALA A 4 -45.91 13.95 2.47
N ALA A 5 -45.14 14.74 1.70
CA ALA A 5 -44.08 14.21 0.85
C ALA A 5 -42.87 13.79 1.74
N LEU A 6 -42.61 12.50 1.86
CA LEU A 6 -41.41 11.97 2.48
C LEU A 6 -40.24 12.15 1.49
N CYS A 7 -39.42 13.19 1.69
CA CYS A 7 -38.12 13.29 1.05
C CYS A 7 -37.18 12.26 1.67
N CYS A 8 -37.03 11.10 1.02
CA CYS A 8 -35.86 10.21 1.26
C CYS A 8 -34.60 10.92 0.80
N GLY A 9 -33.92 11.58 1.72
CA GLY A 9 -32.56 12.06 1.52
C GLY A 9 -31.63 10.88 1.34
N SER A 10 -31.21 10.62 0.11
CA SER A 10 -30.10 9.72 -0.19
C SER A 10 -28.84 10.33 0.43
N SER A 11 -28.44 9.85 1.59
CA SER A 11 -27.10 10.05 2.13
C SER A 11 -26.16 9.43 1.12
N ALA A 12 -25.60 10.24 0.22
CA ALA A 12 -24.44 9.84 -0.55
C ALA A 12 -23.38 9.45 0.50
N ALA A 13 -23.18 8.15 0.68
CA ALA A 13 -22.05 7.64 1.42
C ALA A 13 -20.81 8.19 0.70
N TRP A 14 -20.19 9.18 1.31
CA TRP A 14 -18.85 9.63 0.94
C TRP A 14 -17.95 8.47 1.32
N ALA A 15 -17.72 7.57 0.34
CA ALA A 15 -16.79 6.49 0.48
C ALA A 15 -15.44 7.10 0.81
N GLU A 16 -14.90 6.67 1.92
CA GLU A 16 -13.75 7.22 2.58
C GLU A 16 -12.52 7.20 1.69
N LYS A 17 -12.03 8.36 1.31
CA LYS A 17 -10.58 8.57 1.09
C LYS A 17 -9.88 8.60 2.46
N ALA A 18 -10.22 7.60 3.29
CA ALA A 18 -10.08 7.66 4.74
C ALA A 18 -8.62 7.70 5.20
N ASP A 19 -7.71 7.04 4.48
CA ASP A 19 -6.33 6.92 4.95
C ASP A 19 -5.47 8.12 4.56
N ARG A 20 -5.79 8.79 3.44
CA ARG A 20 -4.94 9.86 2.88
C ARG A 20 -4.81 11.06 3.81
N ASP A 21 -5.90 11.43 4.48
CA ASP A 21 -5.96 12.63 5.33
C ASP A 21 -5.73 12.32 6.81
N LYS A 22 -5.45 11.06 7.17
CA LYS A 22 -5.14 10.68 8.54
C LYS A 22 -3.69 11.04 8.89
N PRO A 23 -3.40 11.35 10.15
CA PRO A 23 -2.03 11.52 10.60
C PRO A 23 -1.26 10.20 10.47
N MET A 24 0.02 10.30 10.12
CA MET A 24 0.95 9.17 10.17
C MET A 24 1.56 9.08 11.58
N ASN A 25 1.33 7.96 12.26
CA ASN A 25 1.95 7.66 13.55
C ASN A 25 3.10 6.68 13.31
N ILE A 26 4.28 6.97 13.86
CA ILE A 26 5.48 6.15 13.67
C ILE A 26 6.08 5.81 15.02
N GLU A 27 6.30 4.53 15.27
CA GLU A 27 7.02 3.99 16.43
C GLU A 27 8.36 3.42 15.96
N SER A 28 9.42 3.68 16.73
CA SER A 28 10.79 3.19 16.45
C SER A 28 11.65 3.27 17.70
N ASP A 29 12.85 2.67 17.64
CA ASP A 29 13.80 2.78 18.76
C ASP A 29 14.51 4.14 18.78
N ARG A 30 14.64 4.81 17.61
CA ARG A 30 15.33 6.09 17.46
C ARG A 30 14.70 6.93 16.36
N LEU A 31 14.67 8.25 16.58
CA LEU A 31 14.32 9.29 15.61
C LEU A 31 15.45 10.29 15.48
N ASP A 32 15.91 10.54 14.28
CA ASP A 32 16.75 11.67 13.88
C ASP A 32 15.93 12.58 12.94
N HIS A 33 15.79 13.87 13.27
CA HIS A 33 15.02 14.84 12.46
C HIS A 33 15.90 16.01 12.04
N ASP A 34 15.85 16.33 10.75
CA ASP A 34 16.49 17.51 10.15
C ASP A 34 15.40 18.50 9.71
N GLU A 35 15.20 19.53 10.52
CA GLU A 35 14.18 20.56 10.30
C GLU A 35 14.42 21.35 9.01
N LEU A 36 15.67 21.58 8.62
CA LEU A 36 15.99 22.35 7.42
C LEU A 36 15.68 21.57 6.15
N LYS A 37 15.88 20.26 6.17
CA LYS A 37 15.60 19.37 5.03
C LYS A 37 14.20 18.80 5.05
N GLN A 38 13.47 18.98 6.16
CA GLN A 38 12.16 18.34 6.40
C GLN A 38 12.22 16.81 6.23
N VAL A 39 13.28 16.20 6.79
CA VAL A 39 13.54 14.76 6.74
C VAL A 39 13.59 14.20 8.16
N SER A 40 12.84 13.12 8.38
CA SER A 40 12.86 12.32 9.61
C SER A 40 13.35 10.92 9.31
N ILE A 41 14.29 10.40 10.08
CA ILE A 41 14.80 9.03 9.95
C ILE A 41 14.47 8.28 11.24
N PHE A 42 13.62 7.28 11.11
CA PHE A 42 13.22 6.38 12.18
C PHE A 42 14.02 5.08 12.04
N THR A 43 14.62 4.61 13.10
CA THR A 43 15.50 3.42 13.09
C THR A 43 15.15 2.47 14.23
N GLY A 44 15.15 1.18 13.92
CA GLY A 44 14.89 0.07 14.85
C GLY A 44 13.41 -0.21 15.04
N ARG A 45 12.99 -1.45 14.77
CA ARG A 45 11.62 -1.97 14.96
C ARG A 45 10.50 -1.03 14.49
N VAL A 46 10.71 -0.43 13.31
CA VAL A 46 9.81 0.62 12.82
C VAL A 46 8.43 0.05 12.51
N VAL A 47 7.40 0.70 13.07
CA VAL A 47 6.00 0.50 12.71
C VAL A 47 5.38 1.86 12.41
N ALA A 48 4.96 2.09 11.17
CA ALA A 48 4.23 3.29 10.78
C ALA A 48 2.78 2.93 10.45
N THR A 49 1.84 3.75 10.93
CA THR A 49 0.40 3.57 10.67
C THR A 49 -0.22 4.88 10.20
N LYS A 50 -1.13 4.78 9.20
CA LYS A 50 -1.90 5.90 8.69
C LYS A 50 -3.29 5.40 8.28
N GLY A 51 -4.31 5.61 9.11
CA GLY A 51 -5.59 4.95 8.93
C GLY A 51 -5.45 3.43 8.96
N THR A 52 -5.77 2.75 7.85
CA THR A 52 -5.61 1.29 7.71
C THR A 52 -4.23 0.86 7.18
N LEU A 53 -3.44 1.84 6.66
CA LEU A 53 -2.07 1.59 6.21
C LEU A 53 -1.17 1.19 7.38
N ILE A 54 -0.41 0.13 7.19
CA ILE A 54 0.62 -0.35 8.11
C ILE A 54 1.90 -0.60 7.31
N LEU A 55 3.01 -0.02 7.76
CA LEU A 55 4.35 -0.27 7.25
C LEU A 55 5.24 -0.81 8.38
N ARG A 56 6.04 -1.85 8.13
CA ARG A 56 6.98 -2.41 9.11
C ARG A 56 8.33 -2.67 8.48
N GLY A 57 9.40 -2.26 9.18
CA GLY A 57 10.79 -2.45 8.73
C GLY A 57 11.80 -2.10 9.80
N ALA A 58 13.07 -2.01 9.41
CA ALA A 58 14.15 -1.64 10.31
C ALA A 58 14.45 -0.14 10.28
N GLN A 59 14.24 0.52 9.14
CA GLN A 59 14.44 1.96 8.99
C GLN A 59 13.36 2.54 8.09
N LEU A 60 12.83 3.71 8.46
CA LEU A 60 11.91 4.50 7.63
C LEU A 60 12.44 5.93 7.56
N GLU A 61 12.75 6.38 6.35
CA GLU A 61 12.98 7.78 6.05
C GLU A 61 11.68 8.42 5.56
N VAL A 62 11.26 9.50 6.20
CA VAL A 62 10.07 10.28 5.80
C VAL A 62 10.53 11.68 5.43
N LYS A 63 10.17 12.11 4.24
CA LYS A 63 10.33 13.48 3.76
C LYS A 63 8.96 14.12 3.57
N GLN A 64 8.80 15.35 4.02
CA GLN A 64 7.60 16.15 3.77
C GLN A 64 7.90 17.20 2.71
N ASP A 65 7.00 17.36 1.72
CA ASP A 65 7.10 18.44 0.75
C ASP A 65 6.45 19.74 1.28
N PRO A 66 6.65 20.89 0.59
CA PRO A 66 6.05 22.16 1.02
C PRO A 66 4.52 22.17 1.04
N ASP A 67 3.86 21.27 0.31
CA ASP A 67 2.41 21.10 0.29
C ASP A 67 1.90 20.22 1.45
N GLY A 68 2.83 19.65 2.26
CA GLY A 68 2.52 18.79 3.41
C GLY A 68 2.39 17.31 3.07
N TYR A 69 2.62 16.89 1.83
CA TYR A 69 2.60 15.47 1.48
C TYR A 69 3.85 14.75 1.98
N GLN A 70 3.64 13.54 2.47
CA GLN A 70 4.70 12.69 3.03
C GLN A 70 5.13 11.64 2.02
N PHE A 71 6.45 11.49 1.88
CA PHE A 71 7.10 10.46 1.07
C PHE A 71 7.95 9.61 2.00
N GLY A 72 7.75 8.30 1.96
CA GLY A 72 8.44 7.35 2.83
C GLY A 72 9.31 6.37 2.06
N VAL A 73 10.48 6.06 2.60
CA VAL A 73 11.34 4.96 2.13
C VAL A 73 11.60 4.02 3.30
N LEU A 74 11.04 2.83 3.20
CA LEU A 74 11.15 1.80 4.23
C LEU A 74 12.13 0.70 3.78
N THR A 75 13.08 0.37 4.65
CA THR A 75 14.06 -0.70 4.45
C THR A 75 13.98 -1.70 5.59
N PRO A 76 14.09 -3.01 5.30
CA PRO A 76 14.11 -4.06 6.31
C PRO A 76 15.47 -4.22 6.98
N ALA A 77 15.53 -5.09 7.97
CA ALA A 77 16.78 -5.61 8.46
C ALA A 77 17.46 -6.51 7.40
N ALA A 78 18.76 -6.74 7.55
CA ALA A 78 19.52 -7.54 6.60
C ALA A 78 18.92 -8.95 6.43
N GLY A 79 18.66 -9.35 5.20
CA GLY A 79 18.09 -10.65 4.84
C GLY A 79 16.56 -10.75 4.94
N GLU A 80 15.89 -9.76 5.53
CA GLU A 80 14.45 -9.68 5.68
C GLU A 80 13.79 -8.97 4.48
N ARG A 81 12.45 -8.83 4.53
CA ARG A 81 11.68 -7.98 3.66
C ARG A 81 10.87 -6.98 4.50
N ALA A 82 10.76 -5.76 4.03
CA ALA A 82 9.83 -4.78 4.58
C ALA A 82 8.39 -5.20 4.26
N PHE A 83 7.46 -4.81 5.12
CA PHE A 83 6.06 -5.21 5.05
C PHE A 83 5.15 -4.00 4.87
N TYR A 84 4.13 -4.17 4.03
CA TYR A 84 3.04 -3.24 3.78
C TYR A 84 1.70 -3.95 3.92
N ARG A 85 0.71 -3.28 4.51
CA ARG A 85 -0.69 -3.71 4.51
C ARG A 85 -1.61 -2.50 4.49
N GLN A 86 -2.68 -2.56 3.70
CA GLN A 86 -3.72 -1.54 3.67
C GLN A 86 -5.06 -2.13 3.24
N LYS A 87 -6.16 -1.62 3.80
CA LYS A 87 -7.50 -1.99 3.39
C LYS A 87 -7.85 -1.28 2.09
N ARG A 88 -8.47 -1.99 1.14
CA ARG A 88 -9.01 -1.37 -0.07
C ARG A 88 -10.24 -0.56 0.25
N GLU A 89 -10.34 0.61 -0.38
CA GLU A 89 -11.46 1.50 -0.17
C GLU A 89 -12.79 0.86 -0.59
N GLY A 90 -13.82 0.98 0.26
CA GLY A 90 -15.17 0.50 -0.03
C GLY A 90 -15.36 -1.01 -0.10
N LEU A 91 -14.30 -1.81 0.15
CA LEU A 91 -14.32 -3.26 0.04
C LEU A 91 -13.84 -3.94 1.32
N ASP A 92 -14.32 -5.16 1.59
CA ASP A 92 -13.74 -6.02 2.64
C ASP A 92 -12.54 -6.80 2.10
N GLU A 93 -11.61 -6.06 1.51
CA GLU A 93 -10.39 -6.61 0.93
C GLU A 93 -9.17 -5.89 1.48
N TRP A 94 -8.08 -6.65 1.63
CA TRP A 94 -6.80 -6.16 2.11
C TRP A 94 -5.71 -6.42 1.08
N MET A 95 -4.86 -5.42 0.88
CA MET A 95 -3.62 -5.58 0.14
C MET A 95 -2.48 -5.74 1.15
N GLU A 96 -1.66 -6.77 0.95
CA GLU A 96 -0.42 -6.98 1.69
C GLU A 96 0.74 -7.08 0.70
N GLY A 97 1.87 -6.48 1.04
CA GLY A 97 3.03 -6.50 0.18
C GLY A 97 4.33 -6.59 0.96
N GLU A 98 5.33 -7.17 0.31
CA GLU A 98 6.67 -7.30 0.84
C GLU A 98 7.71 -7.00 -0.24
N GLY A 99 8.88 -6.50 0.20
CA GLY A 99 10.01 -6.21 -0.68
C GLY A 99 11.26 -5.86 0.11
N GLU A 100 12.42 -5.84 -0.54
CA GLU A 100 13.67 -5.39 0.09
C GLU A 100 13.68 -3.87 0.31
N ARG A 101 12.78 -3.16 -0.34
CA ARG A 101 12.52 -1.74 -0.16
C ARG A 101 11.06 -1.46 -0.48
N ILE A 102 10.42 -0.61 0.31
CA ILE A 102 9.08 -0.11 0.05
C ILE A 102 9.14 1.41 -0.03
N GLU A 103 8.57 1.98 -1.08
CA GLU A 103 8.42 3.42 -1.24
C GLU A 103 6.94 3.78 -1.12
N TYR A 104 6.64 4.75 -0.28
CA TYR A 104 5.31 5.35 -0.11
C TYR A 104 5.31 6.76 -0.68
N ASP A 105 4.39 7.04 -1.57
CA ASP A 105 4.11 8.35 -2.14
C ASP A 105 2.72 8.82 -1.66
N GLY A 106 2.71 9.67 -0.65
CA GLY A 106 1.45 10.17 -0.06
C GLY A 106 0.67 11.13 -0.96
N LYS A 107 1.33 11.75 -1.95
CA LYS A 107 0.66 12.64 -2.91
C LYS A 107 -0.10 11.85 -3.96
N ALA A 108 0.51 10.81 -4.50
CA ALA A 108 -0.09 9.91 -5.48
C ALA A 108 -0.92 8.78 -4.84
N ASP A 109 -0.85 8.63 -3.51
CA ASP A 109 -1.39 7.48 -2.76
C ASP A 109 -0.96 6.15 -3.39
N ARG A 110 0.37 5.97 -3.47
CA ARG A 110 1.01 4.89 -4.20
C ARG A 110 2.05 4.20 -3.34
N ILE A 111 2.08 2.87 -3.44
CA ILE A 111 3.10 2.00 -2.87
C ILE A 111 3.93 1.38 -4.00
N THR A 112 5.25 1.39 -3.84
CA THR A 112 6.17 0.67 -4.71
C THR A 112 6.96 -0.34 -3.89
N LEU A 113 6.83 -1.62 -4.23
CA LEU A 113 7.60 -2.72 -3.67
C LEU A 113 8.77 -3.03 -4.61
N ILE A 114 9.99 -3.11 -4.09
CA ILE A 114 11.21 -3.20 -4.89
C ILE A 114 12.05 -4.37 -4.37
N GLN A 115 12.54 -5.20 -5.30
CA GLN A 115 13.36 -6.39 -5.10
C GLN A 115 12.68 -7.46 -4.26
N ARG A 116 12.60 -8.68 -4.80
CA ARG A 116 11.82 -9.79 -4.23
C ARG A 116 10.39 -9.34 -3.88
N ALA A 117 9.82 -8.49 -4.76
CA ALA A 117 8.53 -7.89 -4.53
C ALA A 117 7.41 -8.93 -4.63
N GLU A 118 6.51 -8.89 -3.66
CA GLU A 118 5.33 -9.74 -3.58
C GLU A 118 4.14 -8.90 -3.15
N LEU A 119 3.00 -9.05 -3.82
CA LEU A 119 1.74 -8.38 -3.49
C LEU A 119 0.63 -9.43 -3.44
N ARG A 120 -0.11 -9.44 -2.34
CA ARG A 120 -1.20 -10.37 -2.06
C ARG A 120 -2.49 -9.60 -1.82
N ARG A 121 -3.60 -10.12 -2.33
CA ARG A 121 -4.93 -9.60 -2.04
C ARG A 121 -5.72 -10.63 -1.26
N TYR A 122 -6.27 -10.19 -0.14
CA TYR A 122 -7.12 -10.99 0.73
C TYR A 122 -8.55 -10.47 0.70
N ARG A 123 -9.52 -11.38 0.78
CA ARG A 123 -10.91 -11.08 1.12
C ARG A 123 -11.22 -11.74 2.45
N GLY A 124 -11.47 -10.92 3.49
CA GLY A 124 -11.44 -11.41 4.86
C GLY A 124 -10.08 -12.05 5.16
N THR A 125 -10.06 -13.34 5.49
CA THR A 125 -8.85 -14.13 5.75
C THR A 125 -8.38 -14.97 4.55
N THR A 126 -9.13 -14.96 3.43
CA THR A 126 -8.86 -15.81 2.27
C THR A 126 -7.92 -15.07 1.29
N LEU A 127 -6.79 -15.69 0.96
CA LEU A 127 -5.91 -15.23 -0.12
C LEU A 127 -6.62 -15.42 -1.47
N ASN A 128 -6.82 -14.33 -2.19
CA ASN A 128 -7.46 -14.34 -3.50
C ASN A 128 -6.44 -14.30 -4.63
N ASP A 129 -5.55 -13.31 -4.60
CA ASP A 129 -4.57 -13.14 -5.67
C ASP A 129 -3.18 -12.93 -5.08
N GLU A 130 -2.18 -13.38 -5.82
CA GLU A 130 -0.77 -13.23 -5.49
C GLU A 130 0.02 -12.87 -6.73
N MET A 131 0.90 -11.86 -6.60
CA MET A 131 1.76 -11.39 -7.67
C MET A 131 3.19 -11.28 -7.15
N GLN A 132 4.15 -11.71 -7.96
CA GLN A 132 5.58 -11.68 -7.64
C GLN A 132 6.37 -11.10 -8.81
N GLY A 133 7.36 -10.25 -8.49
CA GLY A 133 8.20 -9.61 -9.48
C GLY A 133 9.43 -8.94 -8.87
N GLN A 134 10.15 -8.20 -9.70
CA GLN A 134 11.27 -7.38 -9.24
C GLN A 134 10.80 -6.04 -8.68
N ARG A 135 9.74 -5.49 -9.27
CA ARG A 135 9.11 -4.24 -8.86
C ARG A 135 7.60 -4.37 -9.01
N ILE A 136 6.86 -3.95 -8.01
CA ILE A 136 5.39 -3.86 -8.05
C ILE A 136 5.01 -2.45 -7.64
N VAL A 137 4.23 -1.79 -8.48
CA VAL A 137 3.61 -0.50 -8.19
C VAL A 137 2.13 -0.73 -7.97
N TYR A 138 1.60 -0.29 -6.84
CA TYR A 138 0.18 -0.28 -6.56
C TYR A 138 -0.31 1.14 -6.35
N GLU A 139 -1.29 1.55 -7.12
CA GLU A 139 -1.96 2.85 -7.06
C GLU A 139 -3.30 2.69 -6.37
N ASN A 140 -3.39 3.14 -5.13
CA ASN A 140 -4.56 2.96 -4.27
C ASN A 140 -5.80 3.72 -4.79
N LEU A 141 -5.61 4.90 -5.41
CA LEU A 141 -6.70 5.71 -5.94
C LEU A 141 -7.42 5.06 -7.13
N THR A 142 -6.73 4.26 -7.93
CA THR A 142 -7.24 3.64 -9.16
C THR A 142 -7.39 2.13 -9.04
N ASP A 143 -6.94 1.55 -7.93
CA ASP A 143 -6.85 0.09 -7.72
C ASP A 143 -6.03 -0.63 -8.80
N GLN A 144 -5.09 0.09 -9.42
CA GLN A 144 -4.23 -0.47 -10.46
C GLN A 144 -2.90 -0.94 -9.88
N PHE A 145 -2.40 -2.02 -10.41
CA PHE A 145 -1.06 -2.47 -10.11
C PHE A 145 -0.29 -2.83 -11.38
N THR A 146 0.99 -2.54 -11.38
CA THR A 146 1.93 -2.92 -12.42
C THR A 146 3.03 -3.78 -11.81
N VAL A 147 3.35 -4.89 -12.44
CA VAL A 147 4.38 -5.82 -11.99
C VAL A 147 5.46 -5.95 -13.05
N ASP A 148 6.68 -5.60 -12.69
CA ASP A 148 7.85 -5.72 -13.56
C ASP A 148 8.71 -6.90 -13.13
N GLY A 149 9.15 -7.70 -14.09
CA GLY A 149 10.17 -8.72 -13.92
C GLY A 149 11.57 -8.13 -13.98
N LYS A 150 12.57 -8.90 -13.59
CA LYS A 150 13.97 -8.50 -13.78
C LYS A 150 14.32 -8.58 -15.27
N ALA A 151 14.77 -7.47 -15.85
CA ALA A 151 15.33 -7.48 -17.18
C ALA A 151 16.53 -8.46 -17.21
N SER A 152 16.43 -9.55 -17.97
CA SER A 152 17.54 -10.49 -18.16
C SER A 152 18.36 -10.05 -19.36
N PRO A 153 19.68 -9.81 -19.20
CA PRO A 153 20.57 -9.54 -20.35
C PRO A 153 20.81 -10.75 -21.22
N GLN A 154 20.36 -11.94 -20.82
CA GLN A 154 20.56 -13.20 -21.56
C GLN A 154 19.21 -13.84 -21.91
N ALA A 155 18.91 -13.89 -23.20
CA ALA A 155 17.80 -14.66 -23.72
C ALA A 155 17.95 -16.14 -23.33
N GLY A 156 16.99 -16.66 -22.55
CA GLY A 156 16.91 -18.08 -22.18
C GLY A 156 16.98 -18.44 -20.70
N LYS A 157 17.24 -17.51 -19.78
CA LYS A 157 17.16 -17.80 -18.33
C LYS A 157 15.83 -17.31 -17.74
N THR A 158 15.10 -18.22 -17.10
CA THR A 158 13.78 -18.07 -16.48
C THR A 158 13.74 -17.14 -15.23
N SER A 159 14.82 -16.50 -14.84
CA SER A 159 14.97 -15.77 -13.57
C SER A 159 14.65 -14.27 -13.68
N GLY A 160 13.53 -13.90 -14.26
CA GLY A 160 13.15 -12.49 -14.37
C GLY A 160 11.66 -12.30 -14.70
N ARG A 161 10.92 -13.41 -14.77
CA ARG A 161 9.51 -13.37 -15.15
C ARG A 161 8.63 -12.95 -13.98
N VAL A 162 7.57 -12.21 -14.29
CA VAL A 162 6.46 -11.97 -13.38
C VAL A 162 5.69 -13.27 -13.17
N ARG A 163 5.26 -13.54 -11.95
CA ARG A 163 4.32 -14.59 -11.62
C ARG A 163 3.05 -13.95 -11.03
N ALA A 164 1.90 -14.41 -11.51
CA ALA A 164 0.61 -14.03 -10.93
C ALA A 164 -0.29 -15.26 -10.79
N VAL A 165 -0.97 -15.36 -9.66
CA VAL A 165 -2.06 -16.30 -9.41
C VAL A 165 -3.30 -15.46 -9.18
N LEU A 166 -4.30 -15.59 -10.06
CA LEU A 166 -5.53 -14.82 -10.04
C LEU A 166 -6.70 -15.76 -9.81
N THR A 167 -7.48 -15.48 -8.76
CA THR A 167 -8.65 -16.29 -8.42
C THR A 167 -9.89 -15.79 -9.18
N PRO A 168 -10.62 -16.66 -9.88
CA PRO A 168 -11.86 -16.28 -10.56
C PRO A 168 -12.88 -15.71 -9.57
N ARG A 169 -13.47 -14.58 -9.91
CA ARG A 169 -14.58 -14.03 -9.12
C ARG A 169 -15.81 -14.92 -9.31
N LYS A 170 -16.40 -15.45 -8.22
CA LYS A 170 -17.72 -16.06 -8.29
C LYS A 170 -18.71 -14.98 -8.74
N ARG A 171 -19.40 -15.21 -9.86
CA ARG A 171 -20.59 -14.41 -10.18
C ARG A 171 -21.60 -14.67 -9.07
N GLU A 172 -21.97 -13.68 -8.28
CA GLU A 172 -23.22 -13.73 -7.54
C GLU A 172 -24.32 -13.89 -8.58
N ALA A 173 -25.09 -14.98 -8.46
CA ALA A 173 -26.28 -15.15 -9.27
C ALA A 173 -27.19 -13.95 -8.96
N ALA A 174 -27.56 -13.19 -9.98
CA ALA A 174 -28.54 -12.14 -9.84
C ALA A 174 -29.85 -12.76 -9.29
N PRO A 175 -30.52 -12.06 -8.33
CA PRO A 175 -31.78 -12.49 -7.75
C PRO A 175 -32.89 -12.59 -8.79
#